data_766676c1d849bcaa2cb5689106f713b9
#
_entry.id   766676c1d849bcaa2cb5689106f713b9
#
_cell.length_a   1.000
_cell.length_b   1.000
_cell.length_c   1.000
_cell.angle_alpha   90.00
_cell.angle_beta   90.00
_cell.angle_gamma   90.00
#
_symmetry.space_group_name_H-M   'P 1'
#
loop_
_entity.id
_entity.type
_entity.pdbx_description
1 polymer ?
#
loop_
_entity_poly.entity_id
_entity_poly.type
_entity_poly.pdbx_seq_one_letter_code
_entity_poly.pdbx_strand_id
1 'polypeptide(L)'
;MARHRALLLLALAAALALAGCSRGSQDRPDQSAKLVLDFQPNAVHAGIYLALERDFTGAEGVDLSVAAPSSSTDSVKLLLGGRAQFAILDIHDLALAREKGRDIVGVMALVQRPLAAVIAQPQIARPRDLEGKRAGVTGLPSDDAVLSSIVRGDGGDPAKVHEVTIGFQAVTALLSHKVDAATAFWNAEGVALQAKRPGMHQFKVDDYGAPPYPELVLCVSRATLRDDRPLVAATVRALRRGYEETINDPESAVEALVGRAHVDRAATARELDAVSPAFTEGVTRYGELDPKALAAWARWEARFGITKRPPDVARAFAPGF
;
A
#
# COMPACT_ATOMS: atom_id res chain seq x y z
N MET A 1 -73.61 19.93 -11.04
CA MET A 1 -72.82 18.97 -10.20
C MET A 1 -71.81 18.12 -10.99
N ALA A 2 -72.00 17.76 -12.26
CA ALA A 2 -71.07 16.94 -13.03
C ALA A 2 -69.73 17.64 -13.40
N ARG A 3 -69.73 18.96 -13.67
CA ARG A 3 -68.55 19.72 -14.09
C ARG A 3 -67.51 19.91 -12.99
N HIS A 4 -67.92 19.96 -11.72
CA HIS A 4 -67.00 20.13 -10.56
C HIS A 4 -66.31 18.77 -10.22
N ARG A 5 -66.92 17.65 -10.48
CA ARG A 5 -66.31 16.30 -10.28
C ARG A 5 -65.24 16.00 -11.31
N ALA A 6 -65.40 16.43 -12.57
CA ALA A 6 -64.41 16.28 -13.62
C ALA A 6 -63.13 17.10 -13.39
N LEU A 7 -63.27 18.32 -12.87
CA LEU A 7 -62.13 19.17 -12.56
C LEU A 7 -61.32 18.65 -11.34
N LEU A 8 -61.97 18.05 -10.34
CA LEU A 8 -61.31 17.45 -9.18
C LEU A 8 -60.54 16.17 -9.55
N LEU A 9 -61.06 15.39 -10.48
CA LEU A 9 -60.37 14.19 -10.96
C LEU A 9 -59.17 14.52 -11.86
N LEU A 10 -59.22 15.59 -12.66
CA LEU A 10 -58.04 16.06 -13.41
C LEU A 10 -56.97 16.66 -12.52
N ALA A 11 -57.31 17.36 -11.45
CA ALA A 11 -56.33 17.88 -10.49
C ALA A 11 -55.64 16.79 -9.67
N LEU A 12 -56.34 15.71 -9.33
CA LEU A 12 -55.77 14.54 -8.63
C LEU A 12 -54.84 13.71 -9.53
N ALA A 13 -55.16 13.58 -10.84
CA ALA A 13 -54.29 12.91 -11.81
C ALA A 13 -53.02 13.70 -12.10
N ALA A 14 -53.07 15.05 -12.11
CA ALA A 14 -51.89 15.91 -12.26
C ALA A 14 -50.96 15.88 -11.02
N ALA A 15 -51.52 15.73 -9.82
CA ALA A 15 -50.73 15.61 -8.59
C ALA A 15 -49.99 14.29 -8.45
N LEU A 16 -50.58 13.19 -8.97
CA LEU A 16 -49.92 11.88 -9.01
C LEU A 16 -48.81 11.77 -10.10
N ALA A 17 -48.89 12.57 -11.17
CA ALA A 17 -47.85 12.59 -12.21
C ALA A 17 -46.60 13.35 -11.79
N LEU A 18 -46.68 14.25 -10.78
CA LEU A 18 -45.52 14.97 -10.23
C LEU A 18 -44.81 14.21 -9.12
N ALA A 19 -45.40 13.16 -8.54
CA ALA A 19 -44.80 12.32 -7.52
C ALA A 19 -43.96 11.16 -8.10
N GLY A 20 -43.93 10.99 -9.42
CA GLY A 20 -43.32 9.82 -10.13
C GLY A 20 -41.92 10.05 -10.70
N CYS A 21 -41.28 11.20 -10.52
CA CYS A 21 -39.96 11.49 -11.10
C CYS A 21 -38.85 11.78 -10.06
N SER A 22 -38.92 11.19 -8.89
CA SER A 22 -37.68 10.96 -8.12
C SER A 22 -37.10 9.59 -8.48
N ARG A 23 -36.77 9.38 -9.79
CA ARG A 23 -35.70 8.46 -10.11
C ARG A 23 -34.49 9.01 -9.41
N GLY A 24 -33.96 8.21 -8.49
CA GLY A 24 -32.73 8.54 -7.79
C GLY A 24 -31.71 9.07 -8.81
N SER A 25 -31.31 10.31 -8.65
CA SER A 25 -30.05 10.76 -9.16
C SER A 25 -29.05 9.72 -8.67
N GLN A 26 -28.44 8.98 -9.58
CA GLN A 26 -27.17 8.33 -9.27
C GLN A 26 -26.31 9.53 -8.87
N ASP A 27 -26.13 9.69 -7.56
CA ASP A 27 -25.24 10.71 -6.99
C ASP A 27 -23.90 10.48 -7.64
N ARG A 28 -23.52 11.39 -8.55
CA ARG A 28 -22.15 11.41 -9.04
C ARG A 28 -21.27 11.64 -7.84
N PRO A 29 -20.09 10.98 -7.77
CA PRO A 29 -19.14 11.25 -6.69
C PRO A 29 -18.94 12.75 -6.55
N ASP A 30 -19.06 13.28 -5.35
CA ASP A 30 -18.92 14.71 -5.06
C ASP A 30 -17.49 15.19 -5.30
N GLN A 31 -16.51 14.29 -5.21
CA GLN A 31 -15.09 14.59 -5.30
C GLN A 31 -14.33 13.55 -6.11
N SER A 32 -13.44 14.02 -7.02
CA SER A 32 -12.48 13.14 -7.70
C SER A 32 -11.15 13.14 -6.97
N ALA A 33 -10.56 11.95 -6.83
CA ALA A 33 -9.25 11.78 -6.20
C ALA A 33 -8.38 10.79 -6.97
N LYS A 34 -7.06 10.95 -6.83
CA LYS A 34 -6.07 10.03 -7.38
C LYS A 34 -5.23 9.40 -6.27
N LEU A 35 -5.12 8.07 -6.33
CA LEU A 35 -4.23 7.28 -5.50
C LEU A 35 -3.12 6.70 -6.37
N VAL A 36 -1.87 6.90 -5.96
CA VAL A 36 -0.71 6.27 -6.60
C VAL A 36 -0.18 5.17 -5.71
N LEU A 37 0.04 3.98 -6.27
CA LEU A 37 0.60 2.83 -5.56
C LEU A 37 2.10 3.05 -5.30
N ASP A 38 2.67 2.25 -4.41
CA ASP A 38 4.10 2.18 -4.13
C ASP A 38 4.87 1.44 -5.23
N PHE A 39 4.23 0.42 -5.81
CA PHE A 39 4.80 -0.53 -6.76
C PHE A 39 3.79 -0.89 -7.87
N GLN A 40 4.15 -1.84 -8.73
CA GLN A 40 3.21 -2.42 -9.68
C GLN A 40 2.07 -3.13 -8.92
N PRO A 41 0.85 -3.14 -9.49
CA PRO A 41 -0.29 -3.82 -8.87
C PRO A 41 0.06 -5.28 -8.53
N ASN A 42 -0.16 -5.65 -7.27
CA ASN A 42 0.02 -7.00 -6.75
C ASN A 42 -0.97 -7.25 -5.61
N ALA A 43 -0.96 -8.42 -5.03
CA ALA A 43 -1.98 -8.85 -4.08
C ALA A 43 -2.09 -7.98 -2.81
N VAL A 44 -1.04 -7.27 -2.40
CA VAL A 44 -1.15 -6.33 -1.26
C VAL A 44 -2.14 -5.20 -1.54
N HIS A 45 -2.40 -4.88 -2.81
CA HIS A 45 -3.35 -3.85 -3.24
C HIS A 45 -4.77 -4.37 -3.48
N ALA A 46 -5.02 -5.68 -3.29
CA ALA A 46 -6.29 -6.32 -3.66
C ALA A 46 -7.51 -5.60 -3.04
N GLY A 47 -7.42 -5.16 -1.78
CA GLY A 47 -8.50 -4.43 -1.12
C GLY A 47 -8.82 -3.07 -1.74
N ILE A 48 -7.82 -2.41 -2.35
CA ILE A 48 -8.04 -1.15 -3.10
C ILE A 48 -8.87 -1.44 -4.34
N TYR A 49 -8.49 -2.47 -5.11
CA TYR A 49 -9.17 -2.83 -6.34
C TYR A 49 -10.57 -3.41 -6.07
N LEU A 50 -10.74 -4.17 -4.98
CA LEU A 50 -12.06 -4.65 -4.57
C LEU A 50 -12.97 -3.50 -4.12
N ALA A 51 -12.43 -2.49 -3.43
CA ALA A 51 -13.20 -1.29 -3.08
C ALA A 51 -13.74 -0.54 -4.31
N LEU A 52 -12.94 -0.48 -5.38
CA LEU A 52 -13.37 0.09 -6.65
C LEU A 52 -14.39 -0.80 -7.38
N GLU A 53 -14.18 -2.11 -7.37
CA GLU A 53 -15.08 -3.08 -8.04
C GLU A 53 -16.47 -3.11 -7.41
N ARG A 54 -16.52 -3.02 -6.07
CA ARG A 54 -17.76 -2.97 -5.30
C ARG A 54 -18.35 -1.57 -5.15
N ASP A 55 -17.74 -0.57 -5.82
CA ASP A 55 -18.14 0.84 -5.75
C ASP A 55 -18.22 1.41 -4.32
N PHE A 56 -17.36 0.91 -3.41
CA PHE A 56 -17.33 1.43 -2.04
C PHE A 56 -16.84 2.89 -1.99
N THR A 57 -15.96 3.29 -2.92
CA THR A 57 -15.52 4.67 -3.02
C THR A 57 -16.63 5.59 -3.53
N GLY A 58 -17.39 5.18 -4.55
CA GLY A 58 -18.56 5.92 -5.04
C GLY A 58 -19.65 6.05 -3.99
N ALA A 59 -19.90 4.98 -3.20
CA ALA A 59 -20.85 5.03 -2.09
C ALA A 59 -20.45 6.02 -0.98
N GLU A 60 -19.16 6.36 -0.87
CA GLU A 60 -18.62 7.39 0.03
C GLU A 60 -18.48 8.77 -0.66
N GLY A 61 -18.99 8.94 -1.88
CA GLY A 61 -18.92 10.18 -2.65
C GLY A 61 -17.56 10.45 -3.30
N VAL A 62 -16.71 9.43 -3.47
CA VAL A 62 -15.35 9.59 -4.02
C VAL A 62 -15.21 8.85 -5.35
N ASP A 63 -14.92 9.58 -6.42
CA ASP A 63 -14.44 9.03 -7.69
C ASP A 63 -12.91 8.82 -7.59
N LEU A 64 -12.50 7.61 -7.14
CA LEU A 64 -11.10 7.29 -6.91
C LEU A 64 -10.48 6.63 -8.14
N SER A 65 -9.49 7.29 -8.73
CA SER A 65 -8.61 6.70 -9.74
C SER A 65 -7.35 6.14 -9.11
N VAL A 66 -6.90 4.97 -9.57
CA VAL A 66 -5.67 4.31 -9.09
C VAL A 66 -4.66 4.23 -10.22
N ALA A 67 -3.39 4.55 -9.93
CA ALA A 67 -2.30 4.48 -10.88
C ALA A 67 -1.07 3.79 -10.27
N ALA A 68 -0.39 2.95 -11.07
CA ALA A 68 0.92 2.45 -10.72
C ALA A 68 1.99 3.53 -10.93
N PRO A 69 3.07 3.56 -10.15
CA PRO A 69 4.19 4.45 -10.39
C PRO A 69 4.98 3.99 -11.63
N SER A 70 5.56 4.94 -12.36
CA SER A 70 6.46 4.64 -13.48
C SER A 70 7.91 4.44 -13.04
N SER A 71 8.25 4.92 -11.85
CA SER A 71 9.54 4.73 -11.20
C SER A 71 9.39 4.70 -9.68
N SER A 72 10.40 4.18 -8.98
CA SER A 72 10.41 4.06 -7.51
C SER A 72 10.20 5.39 -6.75
N THR A 73 10.50 6.53 -7.36
CA THR A 73 10.35 7.86 -6.72
C THR A 73 9.06 8.59 -7.07
N ASP A 74 8.20 8.04 -7.93
CA ASP A 74 7.05 8.75 -8.47
C ASP A 74 5.97 9.01 -7.43
N SER A 75 5.68 8.04 -6.57
CA SER A 75 4.58 8.14 -5.59
C SER A 75 4.76 9.34 -4.66
N VAL A 76 5.95 9.52 -4.10
CA VAL A 76 6.29 10.68 -3.27
C VAL A 76 6.24 11.98 -4.07
N LYS A 77 6.76 12.00 -5.31
CA LYS A 77 6.76 13.21 -6.16
C LYS A 77 5.35 13.64 -6.56
N LEU A 78 4.49 12.70 -6.94
CA LEU A 78 3.12 12.97 -7.36
C LEU A 78 2.28 13.47 -6.17
N LEU A 79 2.45 12.87 -4.99
CA LEU A 79 1.79 13.30 -3.76
C LEU A 79 2.20 14.74 -3.37
N LEU A 80 3.51 15.01 -3.30
CA LEU A 80 4.04 16.33 -2.93
C LEU A 80 3.74 17.40 -3.96
N GLY A 81 3.65 17.03 -5.24
CA GLY A 81 3.28 17.93 -6.33
C GLY A 81 1.79 18.19 -6.46
N GLY A 82 0.94 17.63 -5.57
CA GLY A 82 -0.52 17.76 -5.63
C GLY A 82 -1.17 17.08 -6.84
N ARG A 83 -0.43 16.24 -7.56
CA ARG A 83 -0.91 15.47 -8.73
C ARG A 83 -1.60 14.16 -8.34
N ALA A 84 -1.48 13.78 -7.08
CA ALA A 84 -2.24 12.73 -6.42
C ALA A 84 -2.63 13.22 -5.02
N GLN A 85 -3.84 12.90 -4.56
CA GLN A 85 -4.33 13.21 -3.22
C GLN A 85 -3.85 12.15 -2.22
N PHE A 86 -3.67 10.92 -2.71
CA PHE A 86 -3.25 9.76 -1.92
C PHE A 86 -2.05 9.07 -2.57
N ALA A 87 -1.19 8.52 -1.74
CA ALA A 87 -0.15 7.60 -2.18
C ALA A 87 -0.01 6.44 -1.18
N ILE A 88 0.22 5.23 -1.68
CA ILE A 88 0.79 4.18 -0.85
C ILE A 88 2.29 4.43 -0.80
N LEU A 89 2.84 4.45 0.38
CA LEU A 89 4.28 4.59 0.59
C LEU A 89 4.78 3.51 1.53
N ASP A 90 5.98 3.04 1.27
CA ASP A 90 6.80 2.37 2.26
C ASP A 90 6.99 3.30 3.47
N ILE A 91 6.89 2.76 4.68
CA ILE A 91 6.95 3.55 5.91
C ILE A 91 8.33 4.23 6.09
N HIS A 92 9.40 3.61 5.58
CA HIS A 92 10.75 4.17 5.60
C HIS A 92 10.86 5.38 4.68
N ASP A 93 10.24 5.31 3.50
CA ASP A 93 10.21 6.44 2.56
C ASP A 93 9.39 7.61 3.10
N LEU A 94 8.29 7.33 3.82
CA LEU A 94 7.57 8.35 4.58
C LEU A 94 8.49 9.01 5.61
N ALA A 95 9.24 8.24 6.41
CA ALA A 95 10.16 8.76 7.42
C ALA A 95 11.26 9.63 6.79
N LEU A 96 11.91 9.15 5.74
CA LEU A 96 12.96 9.86 5.02
C LEU A 96 12.46 11.13 4.32
N ALA A 97 11.25 11.10 3.75
CA ALA A 97 10.62 12.29 3.20
C ALA A 97 10.38 13.35 4.29
N ARG A 98 9.88 12.92 5.46
CA ARG A 98 9.67 13.82 6.60
C ARG A 98 10.97 14.37 7.16
N GLU A 99 12.03 13.58 7.26
CA GLU A 99 13.36 14.06 7.69
C GLU A 99 13.88 15.16 6.76
N LYS A 100 13.54 15.09 5.45
CA LYS A 100 13.82 16.13 4.45
C LYS A 100 12.83 17.30 4.49
N GLY A 101 12.00 17.41 5.53
CA GLY A 101 11.03 18.49 5.71
C GLY A 101 9.77 18.38 4.85
N ARG A 102 9.51 17.23 4.23
CA ARG A 102 8.30 16.99 3.44
C ARG A 102 7.15 16.61 4.38
N ASP A 103 6.06 17.38 4.37
CA ASP A 103 4.96 17.19 5.32
C ASP A 103 3.91 16.20 4.79
N ILE A 104 4.30 14.93 4.75
CA ILE A 104 3.47 13.77 4.43
C ILE A 104 2.96 13.14 5.72
N VAL A 105 1.73 12.61 5.71
CA VAL A 105 1.07 12.00 6.87
C VAL A 105 0.49 10.64 6.47
N GLY A 106 0.84 9.59 7.22
CA GLY A 106 0.19 8.28 7.12
C GLY A 106 -1.16 8.30 7.82
N VAL A 107 -2.21 7.81 7.16
CA VAL A 107 -3.59 7.84 7.66
C VAL A 107 -4.20 6.45 7.84
N MET A 108 -3.63 5.41 7.22
CA MET A 108 -4.08 4.02 7.35
C MET A 108 -2.91 3.07 7.05
N ALA A 109 -2.75 2.02 7.82
CA ALA A 109 -1.83 0.92 7.49
C ALA A 109 -2.47 -0.01 6.44
N LEU A 110 -1.68 -0.48 5.46
CA LEU A 110 -2.14 -1.52 4.54
C LEU A 110 -1.84 -2.91 5.10
N VAL A 111 -0.69 -3.08 5.71
CA VAL A 111 -0.25 -4.31 6.38
C VAL A 111 0.33 -3.98 7.75
N GLN A 112 0.37 -4.96 8.64
CA GLN A 112 0.77 -4.76 10.04
C GLN A 112 2.14 -5.34 10.37
N ARG A 113 2.82 -5.89 9.36
CA ARG A 113 4.18 -6.43 9.54
C ARG A 113 5.10 -6.01 8.39
N PRO A 114 6.43 -6.08 8.59
CA PRO A 114 7.40 -5.89 7.53
C PRO A 114 7.19 -6.83 6.33
N LEU A 115 7.24 -6.28 5.13
CA LEU A 115 7.26 -7.03 3.88
C LEU A 115 8.67 -7.10 3.29
N ALA A 116 9.54 -6.19 3.71
CA ALA A 116 10.89 -6.07 3.21
C ALA A 116 11.73 -7.33 3.51
N ALA A 117 12.46 -7.77 2.51
CA ALA A 117 13.39 -8.89 2.58
C ALA A 117 14.56 -8.68 1.63
N VAL A 118 15.65 -9.41 1.86
CA VAL A 118 16.68 -9.65 0.85
C VAL A 118 16.48 -11.06 0.31
N ILE A 119 16.22 -11.18 -0.99
CA ILE A 119 16.08 -12.46 -1.66
C ILE A 119 17.41 -12.79 -2.34
N ALA A 120 17.95 -13.96 -2.07
CA ALA A 120 19.30 -14.33 -2.46
C ALA A 120 19.35 -15.67 -3.21
N GLN A 121 20.38 -15.80 -4.05
CA GLN A 121 20.70 -17.06 -4.74
C GLN A 121 20.96 -18.18 -3.73
N PRO A 122 20.71 -19.47 -4.08
CA PRO A 122 20.79 -20.59 -3.15
C PRO A 122 22.14 -20.79 -2.43
N GLN A 123 23.23 -20.32 -3.03
CA GLN A 123 24.57 -20.41 -2.44
C GLN A 123 24.82 -19.38 -1.31
N ILE A 124 23.93 -18.41 -1.12
CA ILE A 124 24.00 -17.41 -0.05
C ILE A 124 23.09 -17.90 1.07
N ALA A 125 23.65 -18.59 2.05
CA ALA A 125 22.88 -19.28 3.08
C ALA A 125 22.40 -18.35 4.19
N ARG A 126 23.02 -17.18 4.36
CA ARG A 126 22.71 -16.20 5.41
C ARG A 126 23.14 -14.78 5.00
N PRO A 127 22.59 -13.72 5.60
CA PRO A 127 22.84 -12.34 5.17
C PRO A 127 24.30 -11.91 5.14
N ARG A 128 25.15 -12.32 6.10
CA ARG A 128 26.58 -11.96 6.07
C ARG A 128 27.35 -12.54 4.89
N ASP A 129 26.84 -13.60 4.24
CA ASP A 129 27.45 -14.16 3.04
C ASP A 129 27.31 -13.24 1.82
N LEU A 130 26.58 -12.13 1.97
CA LEU A 130 26.48 -11.05 0.97
C LEU A 130 27.75 -10.19 0.90
N GLU A 131 28.67 -10.26 1.87
CA GLU A 131 29.95 -9.57 1.79
C GLU A 131 30.71 -9.96 0.50
N GLY A 132 31.07 -8.95 -0.30
CA GLY A 132 31.72 -9.12 -1.60
C GLY A 132 30.76 -9.55 -2.74
N LYS A 133 29.44 -9.63 -2.50
CA LYS A 133 28.43 -9.98 -3.50
C LYS A 133 27.71 -8.74 -4.01
N ARG A 134 27.03 -8.91 -5.15
CA ARG A 134 26.18 -7.85 -5.76
C ARG A 134 24.76 -7.98 -5.24
N ALA A 135 24.27 -6.92 -4.58
CA ALA A 135 22.90 -6.80 -4.16
C ALA A 135 22.15 -5.76 -5.02
N GLY A 136 21.05 -6.17 -5.62
CA GLY A 136 20.19 -5.26 -6.38
C GLY A 136 19.32 -4.43 -5.44
N VAL A 137 19.20 -3.13 -5.71
CA VAL A 137 18.37 -2.18 -4.97
C VAL A 137 17.49 -1.39 -5.93
N THR A 138 16.32 -0.90 -5.49
CA THR A 138 15.46 -0.08 -6.37
C THR A 138 16.04 1.31 -6.64
N GLY A 139 16.94 1.76 -5.79
CA GLY A 139 17.53 3.09 -5.78
C GLY A 139 16.80 4.06 -4.86
N LEU A 140 15.93 3.57 -3.99
CA LEU A 140 15.38 4.30 -2.85
C LEU A 140 16.33 4.16 -1.65
N PRO A 141 16.49 5.22 -0.84
CA PRO A 141 17.32 5.14 0.37
C PRO A 141 16.82 4.11 1.41
N SER A 142 15.54 3.74 1.37
CA SER A 142 14.95 2.69 2.19
C SER A 142 15.58 1.32 1.92
N ASP A 143 15.90 1.01 0.66
CA ASP A 143 16.53 -0.27 0.31
C ASP A 143 17.89 -0.46 0.96
N ASP A 144 18.75 0.58 0.86
CA ASP A 144 20.09 0.56 1.46
C ASP A 144 20.01 0.31 2.96
N ALA A 145 19.01 0.92 3.58
CA ALA A 145 18.76 0.82 5.00
C ALA A 145 18.29 -0.58 5.41
N VAL A 146 17.32 -1.15 4.67
CA VAL A 146 16.81 -2.51 4.89
C VAL A 146 17.93 -3.52 4.67
N LEU A 147 18.65 -3.46 3.55
CA LEU A 147 19.80 -4.33 3.25
C LEU A 147 20.85 -4.26 4.37
N SER A 148 21.23 -3.05 4.77
CA SER A 148 22.20 -2.84 5.85
C SER A 148 21.72 -3.40 7.18
N SER A 149 20.44 -3.26 7.52
CA SER A 149 19.88 -3.77 8.78
C SER A 149 19.89 -5.30 8.83
N ILE A 150 19.53 -5.96 7.73
CA ILE A 150 19.52 -7.41 7.60
C ILE A 150 20.97 -7.97 7.70
N VAL A 151 21.93 -7.37 6.97
CA VAL A 151 23.34 -7.81 7.01
C VAL A 151 23.93 -7.61 8.40
N ARG A 152 23.71 -6.45 9.04
CA ARG A 152 24.17 -6.20 10.42
C ARG A 152 23.47 -7.09 11.44
N GLY A 153 22.18 -7.36 11.25
CA GLY A 153 21.42 -8.25 12.14
C GLY A 153 22.00 -9.67 12.19
N ASP A 154 22.66 -10.13 11.12
CA ASP A 154 23.40 -11.39 11.06
C ASP A 154 24.90 -11.25 11.41
N GLY A 155 25.37 -10.08 11.85
CA GLY A 155 26.76 -9.82 12.22
C GLY A 155 27.71 -9.61 11.03
N GLY A 156 27.18 -9.30 9.84
CA GLY A 156 27.96 -8.94 8.65
C GLY A 156 28.22 -7.42 8.56
N ASP A 157 29.09 -7.06 7.63
CA ASP A 157 29.46 -5.68 7.32
C ASP A 157 28.79 -5.24 6.00
N PRO A 158 27.73 -4.41 6.03
CA PRO A 158 27.05 -3.98 4.82
C PRO A 158 27.94 -3.14 3.88
N ALA A 159 28.98 -2.47 4.39
CA ALA A 159 29.90 -1.70 3.56
C ALA A 159 30.70 -2.56 2.57
N LYS A 160 30.71 -3.88 2.76
CA LYS A 160 31.33 -4.85 1.84
C LYS A 160 30.37 -5.39 0.79
N VAL A 161 29.08 -5.04 0.83
CA VAL A 161 28.10 -5.45 -0.18
C VAL A 161 28.15 -4.48 -1.35
N HIS A 162 28.17 -5.00 -2.57
CA HIS A 162 28.20 -4.18 -3.79
C HIS A 162 26.78 -3.92 -4.27
N GLU A 163 26.25 -2.75 -4.00
CA GLU A 163 24.90 -2.36 -4.43
C GLU A 163 24.86 -2.06 -5.94
N VAL A 164 23.80 -2.52 -6.60
CA VAL A 164 23.53 -2.31 -8.02
C VAL A 164 22.08 -1.82 -8.15
N THR A 165 21.90 -0.60 -8.62
CA THR A 165 20.55 -0.08 -8.89
C THR A 165 19.89 -0.84 -10.04
N ILE A 166 18.78 -1.51 -9.75
CA ILE A 166 18.01 -2.34 -10.69
C ILE A 166 16.57 -1.84 -10.89
N GLY A 167 16.13 -0.79 -10.17
CA GLY A 167 14.73 -0.38 -10.16
C GLY A 167 13.81 -1.53 -9.72
N PHE A 168 12.64 -1.63 -10.34
CA PHE A 168 11.65 -2.69 -10.05
C PHE A 168 11.94 -4.03 -10.74
N GLN A 169 13.21 -4.36 -11.01
CA GLN A 169 13.60 -5.52 -11.80
C GLN A 169 14.19 -6.68 -10.97
N ALA A 170 13.85 -6.79 -9.68
CA ALA A 170 14.45 -7.78 -8.77
C ALA A 170 14.30 -9.23 -9.30
N VAL A 171 13.11 -9.62 -9.74
CA VAL A 171 12.84 -10.96 -10.28
C VAL A 171 13.73 -11.24 -11.51
N THR A 172 13.75 -10.34 -12.48
CA THR A 172 14.54 -10.51 -13.71
C THR A 172 16.04 -10.50 -13.42
N ALA A 173 16.51 -9.61 -12.55
CA ALA A 173 17.92 -9.48 -12.19
C ALA A 173 18.46 -10.73 -11.47
N LEU A 174 17.64 -11.32 -10.58
CA LEU A 174 18.00 -12.57 -9.88
C LEU A 174 17.96 -13.78 -10.81
N LEU A 175 16.91 -13.92 -11.62
CA LEU A 175 16.80 -15.04 -12.57
C LEU A 175 17.91 -15.04 -13.63
N SER A 176 18.35 -13.85 -14.08
CA SER A 176 19.45 -13.70 -15.04
C SER A 176 20.85 -13.69 -14.41
N HIS A 177 20.97 -13.86 -13.09
CA HIS A 177 22.22 -13.77 -12.34
C HIS A 177 22.97 -12.43 -12.51
N LYS A 178 22.25 -11.36 -12.85
CA LYS A 178 22.80 -10.02 -12.88
C LYS A 178 23.24 -9.55 -11.48
N VAL A 179 22.51 -9.98 -10.46
CA VAL A 179 22.81 -9.79 -9.04
C VAL A 179 22.76 -11.12 -8.29
N ASP A 180 23.43 -11.16 -7.15
CA ASP A 180 23.52 -12.35 -6.30
C ASP A 180 22.41 -12.36 -5.25
N ALA A 181 21.91 -11.17 -4.86
CA ALA A 181 20.72 -10.94 -4.05
C ALA A 181 20.02 -9.65 -4.50
N ALA A 182 18.80 -9.42 -4.02
CA ALA A 182 18.09 -8.16 -4.23
C ALA A 182 17.17 -7.83 -3.05
N THR A 183 17.02 -6.55 -2.71
CA THR A 183 15.93 -6.07 -1.87
C THR A 183 14.62 -6.25 -2.62
N ALA A 184 13.61 -6.74 -1.93
CA ALA A 184 12.30 -7.05 -2.50
C ALA A 184 11.30 -7.31 -1.38
N PHE A 185 10.03 -7.45 -1.72
CA PHE A 185 9.01 -7.87 -0.78
C PHE A 185 8.80 -9.39 -0.88
N TRP A 186 8.81 -10.05 0.29
CA TRP A 186 8.68 -11.51 0.35
C TRP A 186 7.32 -12.01 -0.17
N ASN A 187 6.27 -11.20 -0.06
CA ASN A 187 4.90 -11.53 -0.47
C ASN A 187 4.64 -11.38 -1.97
N ALA A 188 5.45 -10.62 -2.69
CA ALA A 188 5.32 -10.38 -4.13
C ALA A 188 6.47 -11.04 -4.89
N GLU A 189 7.62 -10.37 -5.00
CA GLU A 189 8.79 -10.94 -5.71
C GLU A 189 9.27 -12.24 -5.08
N GLY A 190 9.16 -12.37 -3.74
CA GLY A 190 9.48 -13.61 -3.03
C GLY A 190 8.63 -14.78 -3.49
N VAL A 191 7.32 -14.60 -3.59
CA VAL A 191 6.38 -15.61 -4.10
C VAL A 191 6.65 -15.92 -5.57
N ALA A 192 6.86 -14.88 -6.39
CA ALA A 192 7.15 -15.05 -7.81
C ALA A 192 8.46 -15.82 -8.06
N LEU A 193 9.51 -15.56 -7.28
CA LEU A 193 10.79 -16.23 -7.37
C LEU A 193 10.71 -17.67 -6.89
N GLN A 194 10.03 -17.94 -5.77
CA GLN A 194 9.83 -19.32 -5.30
C GLN A 194 9.09 -20.19 -6.31
N ALA A 195 8.10 -19.62 -7.01
CA ALA A 195 7.37 -20.32 -8.06
C ALA A 195 8.25 -20.64 -9.29
N LYS A 196 9.20 -19.77 -9.66
CA LYS A 196 10.05 -19.91 -10.84
C LYS A 196 11.36 -20.64 -10.56
N ARG A 197 11.91 -20.50 -9.38
CA ARG A 197 13.19 -21.03 -8.95
C ARG A 197 13.17 -21.38 -7.47
N PRO A 198 12.57 -22.52 -7.09
CA PRO A 198 12.61 -23.00 -5.71
C PRO A 198 14.04 -23.08 -5.17
N GLY A 199 14.22 -22.76 -3.90
CA GLY A 199 15.52 -22.82 -3.22
C GLY A 199 16.25 -21.48 -3.08
N MET A 200 15.72 -20.38 -3.61
CA MET A 200 16.19 -19.05 -3.23
C MET A 200 15.89 -18.76 -1.76
N HIS A 201 16.83 -18.15 -1.06
CA HIS A 201 16.66 -17.75 0.33
C HIS A 201 15.94 -16.39 0.42
N GLN A 202 15.11 -16.24 1.45
CA GLN A 202 14.44 -14.97 1.76
C GLN A 202 14.82 -14.59 3.18
N PHE A 203 15.61 -13.53 3.32
CA PHE A 203 16.01 -12.96 4.60
C PHE A 203 15.06 -11.81 4.92
N LYS A 204 14.00 -12.11 5.67
CA LYS A 204 13.00 -11.11 6.06
C LYS A 204 13.58 -10.19 7.13
N VAL A 205 13.27 -8.90 7.07
CA VAL A 205 13.88 -7.90 7.95
C VAL A 205 13.54 -8.14 9.43
N ASP A 206 12.36 -8.67 9.72
CA ASP A 206 11.91 -9.00 11.08
C ASP A 206 12.65 -10.23 11.69
N ASP A 207 13.16 -11.15 10.87
CA ASP A 207 14.03 -12.24 11.34
C ASP A 207 15.41 -11.74 11.79
N TYR A 208 15.79 -10.51 11.43
CA TYR A 208 17.07 -9.87 11.74
C TYR A 208 16.96 -8.65 12.65
N GLY A 209 15.87 -8.58 13.43
CA GLY A 209 15.73 -7.66 14.57
C GLY A 209 14.91 -6.41 14.31
N ALA A 210 14.23 -6.30 13.18
CA ALA A 210 13.20 -5.28 13.02
C ALA A 210 11.97 -5.62 13.90
N PRO A 211 11.34 -4.63 14.54
CA PRO A 211 10.09 -4.85 15.24
C PRO A 211 8.93 -5.06 14.25
N PRO A 212 7.77 -5.55 14.68
CA PRO A 212 6.55 -5.43 13.90
C PRO A 212 6.25 -3.96 13.61
N TYR A 213 5.99 -3.62 12.33
CA TYR A 213 5.55 -2.29 11.88
C TYR A 213 4.74 -2.41 10.59
N PRO A 214 3.86 -1.43 10.30
CA PRO A 214 3.14 -1.41 9.02
C PRO A 214 4.11 -1.04 7.89
N GLU A 215 4.45 -2.01 7.01
CA GLU A 215 5.37 -1.75 5.89
C GLU A 215 4.82 -0.70 4.94
N LEU A 216 3.55 -0.86 4.55
CA LEU A 216 2.89 0.04 3.61
C LEU A 216 1.80 0.84 4.30
N VAL A 217 1.80 2.14 4.02
CA VAL A 217 0.84 3.09 4.59
C VAL A 217 0.18 3.94 3.51
N LEU A 218 -1.12 4.16 3.65
CA LEU A 218 -1.84 5.18 2.88
C LEU A 218 -1.45 6.55 3.41
N CYS A 219 -0.92 7.37 2.54
CA CYS A 219 -0.39 8.69 2.85
C CYS A 219 -1.12 9.80 2.12
N VAL A 220 -1.19 10.95 2.76
CA VAL A 220 -1.67 12.22 2.21
C VAL A 220 -0.68 13.34 2.50
N SER A 221 -0.77 14.46 1.78
CA SER A 221 -0.07 15.67 2.22
C SER A 221 -0.76 16.25 3.46
N ARG A 222 -0.02 16.97 4.30
CA ARG A 222 -0.61 17.71 5.43
C ARG A 222 -1.65 18.74 4.95
N ALA A 223 -1.43 19.34 3.80
CA ALA A 223 -2.38 20.24 3.19
C ALA A 223 -3.69 19.53 2.88
N THR A 224 -3.66 18.39 2.17
CA THR A 224 -4.86 17.58 1.90
C THR A 224 -5.59 17.19 3.19
N LEU A 225 -4.83 16.76 4.21
CA LEU A 225 -5.40 16.35 5.49
C LEU A 225 -6.11 17.52 6.22
N ARG A 226 -5.58 18.73 6.11
CA ARG A 226 -6.16 19.94 6.73
C ARG A 226 -7.34 20.48 5.94
N ASP A 227 -7.17 20.58 4.62
CA ASP A 227 -8.07 21.35 3.74
C ASP A 227 -9.23 20.47 3.23
N ASP A 228 -9.05 19.15 3.18
CA ASP A 228 -10.06 18.19 2.71
C ASP A 228 -10.13 16.92 3.58
N ARG A 229 -10.28 17.12 4.89
CA ARG A 229 -10.44 16.00 5.83
C ARG A 229 -11.63 15.07 5.51
N PRO A 230 -12.79 15.56 5.01
CA PRO A 230 -13.89 14.69 4.60
C PRO A 230 -13.49 13.72 3.49
N LEU A 231 -12.78 14.15 2.45
CA LEU A 231 -12.26 13.29 1.38
C LEU A 231 -11.35 12.19 1.96
N VAL A 232 -10.42 12.56 2.85
CA VAL A 232 -9.53 11.60 3.48
C VAL A 232 -10.32 10.56 4.27
N ALA A 233 -11.31 10.98 5.07
CA ALA A 233 -12.12 10.08 5.88
C ALA A 233 -12.97 9.14 5.01
N ALA A 234 -13.61 9.64 3.96
CA ALA A 234 -14.41 8.88 3.01
C ALA A 234 -13.56 7.81 2.31
N THR A 235 -12.39 8.22 1.78
CA THR A 235 -11.47 7.30 1.11
C THR A 235 -10.97 6.20 2.07
N VAL A 236 -10.57 6.56 3.29
CA VAL A 236 -10.12 5.56 4.28
C VAL A 236 -11.24 4.57 4.63
N ARG A 237 -12.49 5.02 4.81
CA ARG A 237 -13.62 4.10 5.08
C ARG A 237 -13.87 3.14 3.93
N ALA A 238 -13.87 3.66 2.69
CA ALA A 238 -14.07 2.85 1.50
C ALA A 238 -12.97 1.78 1.34
N LEU A 239 -11.70 2.19 1.46
CA LEU A 239 -10.58 1.26 1.33
C LEU A 239 -10.56 0.24 2.46
N ARG A 240 -10.83 0.65 3.72
CA ARG A 240 -10.94 -0.27 4.85
C ARG A 240 -11.96 -1.36 4.57
N ARG A 241 -13.16 -0.98 4.11
CA ARG A 241 -14.19 -1.93 3.72
C ARG A 241 -13.72 -2.89 2.64
N GLY A 242 -12.99 -2.38 1.63
CA GLY A 242 -12.41 -3.21 0.58
C GLY A 242 -11.45 -4.27 1.11
N TYR A 243 -10.61 -3.93 2.07
CA TYR A 243 -9.70 -4.90 2.69
C TYR A 243 -10.40 -5.85 3.67
N GLU A 244 -11.37 -5.38 4.44
CA GLU A 244 -12.20 -6.25 5.29
C GLU A 244 -12.95 -7.28 4.43
N GLU A 245 -13.47 -6.87 3.26
CA GLU A 245 -14.08 -7.79 2.30
C GLU A 245 -13.04 -8.72 1.66
N THR A 246 -11.84 -8.25 1.36
CA THR A 246 -10.74 -9.08 0.84
C THR A 246 -10.38 -10.22 1.81
N ILE A 247 -10.39 -9.94 3.11
CA ILE A 247 -10.11 -10.95 4.14
C ILE A 247 -11.23 -12.00 4.20
N ASN A 248 -12.48 -11.58 4.02
CA ASN A 248 -13.66 -12.45 4.08
C ASN A 248 -13.91 -13.22 2.76
N ASP A 249 -13.58 -12.62 1.62
CA ASP A 249 -13.78 -13.18 0.27
C ASP A 249 -12.52 -12.90 -0.60
N PRO A 250 -11.43 -13.64 -0.37
CA PRO A 250 -10.17 -13.47 -1.12
C PRO A 250 -10.34 -13.69 -2.63
N GLU A 251 -11.25 -14.56 -3.04
CA GLU A 251 -11.50 -14.87 -4.45
C GLU A 251 -12.03 -13.64 -5.21
N SER A 252 -13.03 -12.96 -4.67
CA SER A 252 -13.55 -11.71 -5.25
C SER A 252 -12.46 -10.62 -5.33
N ALA A 253 -11.54 -10.58 -4.37
CA ALA A 253 -10.44 -9.62 -4.37
C ALA A 253 -9.41 -9.94 -5.47
N VAL A 254 -9.10 -11.23 -5.69
CA VAL A 254 -8.27 -11.67 -6.82
C VAL A 254 -8.91 -11.28 -8.14
N GLU A 255 -10.20 -11.58 -8.34
CA GLU A 255 -10.92 -11.25 -9.58
C GLU A 255 -10.95 -9.73 -9.85
N ALA A 256 -11.18 -8.92 -8.82
CA ALA A 256 -11.17 -7.46 -8.95
C ALA A 256 -9.79 -6.93 -9.38
N LEU A 257 -8.72 -7.44 -8.78
CA LEU A 257 -7.36 -7.04 -9.14
C LEU A 257 -6.99 -7.52 -10.55
N VAL A 258 -7.29 -8.76 -10.91
CA VAL A 258 -7.04 -9.32 -12.26
C VAL A 258 -7.80 -8.53 -13.33
N GLY A 259 -9.08 -8.26 -13.11
CA GLY A 259 -9.92 -7.55 -14.08
C GLY A 259 -9.48 -6.11 -14.32
N ARG A 260 -9.05 -5.41 -13.27
CA ARG A 260 -8.71 -3.98 -13.35
C ARG A 260 -7.24 -3.70 -13.65
N ALA A 261 -6.32 -4.55 -13.19
CA ALA A 261 -4.88 -4.35 -13.34
C ALA A 261 -4.22 -5.31 -14.34
N HIS A 262 -4.97 -6.27 -14.91
CA HIS A 262 -4.51 -7.22 -15.91
C HIS A 262 -3.29 -8.06 -15.45
N VAL A 263 -3.25 -8.43 -14.17
CA VAL A 263 -2.21 -9.28 -13.58
C VAL A 263 -2.56 -10.76 -13.72
N ASP A 264 -1.57 -11.64 -13.53
CA ASP A 264 -1.78 -13.08 -13.60
C ASP A 264 -2.58 -13.59 -12.38
N ARG A 265 -3.72 -14.24 -12.63
CA ARG A 265 -4.64 -14.73 -11.60
C ARG A 265 -3.97 -15.70 -10.62
N ALA A 266 -3.22 -16.67 -11.13
CA ALA A 266 -2.63 -17.70 -10.29
C ALA A 266 -1.49 -17.15 -9.43
N ALA A 267 -0.71 -16.19 -9.95
CA ALA A 267 0.29 -15.48 -9.16
C ALA A 267 -0.38 -14.64 -8.08
N THR A 268 -1.39 -13.85 -8.45
CA THR A 268 -2.14 -12.99 -7.52
C THR A 268 -2.76 -13.79 -6.37
N ALA A 269 -3.35 -14.95 -6.65
CA ALA A 269 -3.92 -15.80 -5.61
C ALA A 269 -2.86 -16.30 -4.62
N ARG A 270 -1.68 -16.74 -5.11
CA ARG A 270 -0.57 -17.14 -4.23
C ARG A 270 0.01 -16.00 -3.41
N GLU A 271 0.12 -14.82 -4.00
CA GLU A 271 0.57 -13.61 -3.30
C GLU A 271 -0.42 -13.18 -2.23
N LEU A 272 -1.73 -13.25 -2.53
CA LEU A 272 -2.78 -12.91 -1.57
C LEU A 272 -2.81 -13.89 -0.39
N ASP A 273 -2.70 -15.18 -0.67
CA ASP A 273 -2.60 -16.21 0.37
C ASP A 273 -1.38 -15.95 1.29
N ALA A 274 -0.25 -15.58 0.72
CA ALA A 274 0.95 -15.26 1.47
C ALA A 274 0.81 -13.99 2.33
N VAL A 275 0.19 -12.91 1.82
CA VAL A 275 0.14 -11.61 2.51
C VAL A 275 -1.06 -11.47 3.44
N SER A 276 -2.14 -12.23 3.25
CA SER A 276 -3.39 -12.08 4.01
C SER A 276 -3.20 -12.06 5.54
N PRO A 277 -2.36 -12.91 6.14
CA PRO A 277 -2.13 -12.84 7.59
C PRO A 277 -1.58 -11.48 8.06
N ALA A 278 -0.80 -10.81 7.22
CA ALA A 278 -0.20 -9.52 7.54
C ALA A 278 -1.20 -8.35 7.56
N PHE A 279 -2.41 -8.53 7.03
CA PHE A 279 -3.41 -7.45 6.99
C PHE A 279 -3.92 -7.06 8.38
N THR A 280 -3.99 -8.00 9.32
CA THR A 280 -4.56 -7.77 10.66
C THR A 280 -3.67 -8.28 11.79
N GLU A 281 -2.42 -8.63 11.52
CA GLU A 281 -1.50 -9.14 12.54
C GLU A 281 -1.35 -8.15 13.69
N GLY A 282 -1.70 -8.55 14.92
CA GLY A 282 -1.53 -7.73 16.12
C GLY A 282 -2.54 -6.59 16.31
N VAL A 283 -3.52 -6.41 15.41
CA VAL A 283 -4.57 -5.38 15.51
C VAL A 283 -5.97 -5.98 15.46
N THR A 284 -6.95 -5.25 15.99
CA THR A 284 -8.36 -5.70 16.03
C THR A 284 -9.18 -5.16 14.87
N ARG A 285 -8.74 -4.07 14.25
CA ARG A 285 -9.40 -3.42 13.13
C ARG A 285 -8.42 -3.23 11.97
N TYR A 286 -8.85 -3.58 10.77
CA TYR A 286 -8.02 -3.35 9.58
C TYR A 286 -7.61 -1.87 9.45
N GLY A 287 -6.38 -1.65 9.05
CA GLY A 287 -5.84 -0.32 8.77
C GLY A 287 -5.46 0.50 10.01
N GLU A 288 -5.48 -0.12 11.20
CA GLU A 288 -5.07 0.53 12.44
C GLU A 288 -3.59 0.96 12.40
N LEU A 289 -3.32 2.14 12.92
CA LEU A 289 -1.98 2.66 13.14
C LEU A 289 -1.66 2.54 14.65
N ASP A 290 -1.13 1.39 15.07
CA ASP A 290 -0.81 1.15 16.48
C ASP A 290 0.35 2.05 16.95
N PRO A 291 0.11 2.96 17.92
CA PRO A 291 1.15 3.87 18.41
C PRO A 291 2.36 3.15 19.03
N LYS A 292 2.17 1.95 19.59
CA LYS A 292 3.26 1.17 20.19
C LYS A 292 4.17 0.58 19.12
N ALA A 293 3.60 -0.02 18.08
CA ALA A 293 4.33 -0.54 16.93
C ALA A 293 5.08 0.59 16.21
N LEU A 294 4.42 1.71 15.95
CA LEU A 294 5.03 2.89 15.34
C LEU A 294 6.17 3.48 16.19
N ALA A 295 6.02 3.51 17.52
CA ALA A 295 7.10 3.96 18.39
C ALA A 295 8.30 2.99 18.43
N ALA A 296 8.06 1.67 18.33
CA ALA A 296 9.11 0.67 18.24
C ALA A 296 9.86 0.80 16.89
N TRP A 297 9.11 0.93 15.79
CA TRP A 297 9.64 1.21 14.46
C TRP A 297 10.50 2.48 14.44
N ALA A 298 10.01 3.60 14.97
CA ALA A 298 10.75 4.87 14.98
C ALA A 298 12.10 4.76 15.69
N ARG A 299 12.18 4.01 16.79
CA ARG A 299 13.45 3.74 17.49
C ARG A 299 14.39 2.86 16.68
N TRP A 300 13.83 1.84 15.99
CA TRP A 300 14.59 0.94 15.13
C TRP A 300 15.17 1.70 13.93
N GLU A 301 14.39 2.55 13.26
CA GLU A 301 14.81 3.46 12.19
C GLU A 301 16.13 4.20 12.52
N ALA A 302 16.13 4.88 13.67
CA ALA A 302 17.29 5.64 14.09
C ALA A 302 18.46 4.74 14.53
N ARG A 303 18.16 3.61 15.19
CA ARG A 303 19.20 2.65 15.65
C ARG A 303 19.99 2.07 14.48
N PHE A 304 19.34 1.78 13.36
CA PHE A 304 19.97 1.22 12.17
C PHE A 304 20.44 2.29 11.17
N GLY A 305 20.24 3.58 11.49
CA GLY A 305 20.71 4.70 10.68
C GLY A 305 19.89 4.95 9.41
N ILE A 306 18.66 4.45 9.37
CA ILE A 306 17.71 4.73 8.29
C ILE A 306 17.36 6.21 8.33
N THR A 307 16.99 6.69 9.51
CA THR A 307 16.86 8.12 9.81
C THR A 307 17.90 8.56 10.84
N LYS A 308 18.27 9.85 10.81
CA LYS A 308 19.24 10.42 11.76
C LYS A 308 18.72 10.48 13.21
N ARG A 309 17.39 10.55 13.35
CA ARG A 309 16.68 10.61 14.64
C ARG A 309 15.40 9.78 14.51
N PRO A 310 14.86 9.27 15.64
CA PRO A 310 13.58 8.62 15.60
C PRO A 310 12.51 9.53 14.96
N PRO A 311 11.77 9.05 13.96
CA PRO A 311 10.63 9.78 13.40
C PRO A 311 9.65 10.23 14.48
N ASP A 312 9.16 11.46 14.38
CA ASP A 312 8.09 11.97 15.24
C ASP A 312 6.75 11.33 14.83
N VAL A 313 6.40 10.24 15.50
CA VAL A 313 5.20 9.44 15.21
C VAL A 313 3.92 10.28 15.31
N ALA A 314 3.82 11.17 16.30
CA ALA A 314 2.64 12.01 16.49
C ALA A 314 2.42 12.99 15.33
N ARG A 315 3.49 13.40 14.68
CA ARG A 315 3.42 14.27 13.49
C ARG A 315 3.40 13.51 12.17
N ALA A 316 3.94 12.29 12.15
CA ALA A 316 4.02 11.48 10.92
C ALA A 316 2.73 10.73 10.62
N PHE A 317 1.90 10.47 11.62
CA PHE A 317 0.67 9.68 11.47
C PHE A 317 -0.52 10.40 12.07
N ALA A 318 -1.68 10.15 11.50
CA ALA A 318 -2.98 10.64 11.99
C ALA A 318 -3.93 9.44 12.18
N PRO A 319 -3.81 8.70 13.30
CA PRO A 319 -4.77 7.66 13.64
C PRO A 319 -6.12 8.30 13.97
N GLY A 320 -7.22 7.73 13.51
CA GLY A 320 -8.57 8.25 13.83
C GLY A 320 -9.43 8.54 12.61
N PHE A 321 -9.14 7.83 11.55
CA PHE A 321 -10.01 7.71 10.38
C PHE A 321 -10.72 6.35 10.35
#